data_ebe8ae6d934cd8e27a653ce43de0666a
#
_entry.id   ebe8ae6d934cd8e27a653ce43de0666a
#
_cell.length_a   1.000
_cell.length_b   1.000
_cell.length_c   1.000
_cell.angle_alpha   90.00
_cell.angle_beta   90.00
_cell.angle_gamma   90.00
#
_symmetry.space_group_name_H-M   'P 1'
#
loop_
_entity.id
_entity.type
_entity.pdbx_description
1 polymer ?
#
loop_
_entity_poly.entity_id
_entity_poly.type
_entity_poly.pdbx_seq_one_letter_code
_entity_poly.pdbx_strand_id
1 'polypeptide(L)'
;SPMSRGLGDVYKRQEYREMVHNLASGLIDIGFSAGENGFIVSDNTKEHFISDLAIMHAGGTPSTIYKQLKSGQIEYIANLLDAKIAFVGNAQLFDEVNAAKKNSPNLKYLIMIEDFEDYKDLDYVLSFSDLIQKGKDINSSDRSKLDEAISSVTPDSLACLIFTSGTTGNPKGVMITHENVLWTAQSLFAETVQLSTNPRIVSYLPMAHIAARLGDHYQSIYRLSLIHI
;
A
#
# COMPACT_ATOMS: atom_id res chain seq x y z
N SER A 1 -9.65 -30.41 -5.99
CA SER A 1 -8.48 -30.84 -6.77
C SER A 1 -7.20 -30.45 -6.01
N PRO A 2 -6.20 -31.35 -5.84
CA PRO A 2 -4.95 -31.01 -5.09
C PRO A 2 -4.04 -29.99 -5.79
N MET A 3 -4.37 -29.53 -6.97
CA MET A 3 -3.58 -28.57 -7.75
C MET A 3 -3.83 -27.09 -7.42
N SER A 4 -4.73 -26.76 -6.50
CA SER A 4 -5.02 -25.36 -6.16
C SER A 4 -4.18 -24.77 -5.03
N ARG A 5 -3.30 -25.56 -4.40
CA ARG A 5 -2.49 -25.10 -3.24
C ARG A 5 -1.23 -24.31 -3.61
N GLY A 6 -0.99 -23.98 -4.88
CA GLY A 6 0.19 -23.23 -5.32
C GLY A 6 -0.11 -21.98 -6.16
N LEU A 7 -1.37 -21.73 -6.46
CA LEU A 7 -1.81 -20.52 -7.16
C LEU A 7 -2.59 -19.70 -6.14
N GLY A 8 -2.05 -18.57 -5.72
CA GLY A 8 -2.72 -17.63 -4.81
C GLY A 8 -4.16 -17.35 -5.28
N ASP A 9 -5.02 -16.99 -4.34
CA ASP A 9 -6.43 -16.71 -4.59
C ASP A 9 -6.60 -15.75 -5.78
N VAL A 10 -7.35 -16.16 -6.81
CA VAL A 10 -7.65 -15.31 -7.95
C VAL A 10 -8.86 -14.45 -7.57
N TYR A 11 -8.61 -13.21 -7.21
CA TYR A 11 -9.69 -12.24 -6.95
C TYR A 11 -10.21 -11.67 -8.24
N LYS A 12 -11.54 -11.57 -8.34
CA LYS A 12 -12.17 -10.74 -9.37
C LYS A 12 -11.83 -9.28 -9.07
N ARG A 13 -11.69 -8.45 -10.11
CA ARG A 13 -11.36 -7.03 -9.97
C ARG A 13 -12.31 -6.25 -9.09
N GLN A 14 -13.58 -6.59 -9.14
CA GLN A 14 -14.61 -5.98 -8.31
C GLN A 14 -14.34 -6.28 -6.83
N GLU A 15 -14.02 -7.53 -6.49
CA GLU A 15 -13.65 -7.93 -5.13
C GLU A 15 -12.38 -7.20 -4.65
N TYR A 16 -11.37 -7.10 -5.51
CA TYR A 16 -10.15 -6.35 -5.21
C TYR A 16 -10.44 -4.87 -4.94
N ARG A 17 -11.22 -4.23 -5.82
CA ARG A 17 -11.64 -2.83 -5.63
C ARG A 17 -12.45 -2.64 -4.36
N GLU A 18 -13.37 -3.54 -4.04
CA GLU A 18 -14.17 -3.49 -2.81
C GLU A 18 -13.27 -3.59 -1.58
N MET A 19 -12.29 -4.49 -1.55
CA MET A 19 -11.33 -4.61 -0.44
C MET A 19 -10.52 -3.31 -0.26
N VAL A 20 -10.04 -2.72 -1.35
CA VAL A 20 -9.32 -1.43 -1.33
C VAL A 20 -10.20 -0.33 -0.75
N HIS A 21 -11.45 -0.20 -1.22
CA HIS A 21 -12.38 0.81 -0.75
C HIS A 21 -12.76 0.61 0.71
N ASN A 22 -12.97 -0.64 1.13
CA ASN A 22 -13.30 -0.95 2.51
C ASN A 22 -12.12 -0.63 3.44
N LEU A 23 -10.90 -1.01 3.06
CA LEU A 23 -9.72 -0.66 3.86
C LEU A 23 -9.53 0.86 3.91
N ALA A 24 -9.68 1.58 2.79
CA ALA A 24 -9.58 3.04 2.77
C ALA A 24 -10.58 3.71 3.72
N SER A 25 -11.84 3.25 3.72
CA SER A 25 -12.84 3.76 4.67
C SER A 25 -12.50 3.42 6.12
N GLY A 26 -11.94 2.24 6.38
CA GLY A 26 -11.42 1.89 7.69
C GLY A 26 -10.28 2.80 8.15
N LEU A 27 -9.36 3.18 7.23
CA LEU A 27 -8.29 4.13 7.51
C LEU A 27 -8.85 5.53 7.82
N ILE A 28 -9.80 6.01 7.04
CA ILE A 28 -10.44 7.31 7.28
C ILE A 28 -11.13 7.33 8.65
N ASP A 29 -11.79 6.24 9.04
CA ASP A 29 -12.49 6.14 10.32
C ASP A 29 -11.55 6.17 11.54
N ILE A 30 -10.35 5.62 11.43
CA ILE A 30 -9.32 5.74 12.48
C ILE A 30 -8.60 7.10 12.48
N GLY A 31 -9.02 8.03 11.61
CA GLY A 31 -8.52 9.40 11.54
C GLY A 31 -7.35 9.61 10.59
N PHE A 32 -7.12 8.70 9.64
CA PHE A 32 -6.18 8.95 8.53
C PHE A 32 -6.84 9.89 7.53
N SER A 33 -6.14 10.94 7.14
CA SER A 33 -6.68 12.05 6.35
C SER A 33 -5.92 12.26 5.03
N ALA A 34 -6.56 12.92 4.08
CA ALA A 34 -5.93 13.30 2.82
C ALA A 34 -4.64 14.11 3.06
N GLY A 35 -3.61 13.82 2.29
CA GLY A 35 -2.28 14.42 2.41
C GLY A 35 -1.37 13.78 3.48
N GLU A 36 -1.87 12.86 4.30
CA GLU A 36 -1.03 12.11 5.24
C GLU A 36 -0.29 10.96 4.56
N ASN A 37 0.80 10.52 5.19
CA ASN A 37 1.64 9.45 4.66
C ASN A 37 1.52 8.18 5.51
N GLY A 38 1.60 7.04 4.83
CA GLY A 38 1.73 5.74 5.46
C GLY A 38 2.84 4.91 4.82
N PHE A 39 3.39 3.93 5.53
CA PHE A 39 4.34 3.02 4.94
C PHE A 39 3.96 1.55 5.11
N ILE A 40 4.53 0.70 4.27
CA ILE A 40 4.25 -0.73 4.22
C ILE A 40 5.56 -1.50 4.34
N VAL A 41 5.63 -2.44 5.27
CA VAL A 41 6.74 -3.38 5.46
C VAL A 41 6.17 -4.78 5.41
N SER A 42 6.19 -5.42 4.25
CA SER A 42 5.68 -6.78 4.06
C SER A 42 6.28 -7.44 2.82
N ASP A 43 6.03 -8.72 2.65
CA ASP A 43 6.27 -9.42 1.39
C ASP A 43 5.28 -8.96 0.30
N ASN A 44 5.52 -9.34 -0.96
CA ASN A 44 4.62 -9.08 -2.07
C ASN A 44 3.38 -9.98 -1.95
N THR A 45 2.44 -9.58 -1.13
CA THR A 45 1.17 -10.27 -0.93
C THR A 45 0.01 -9.42 -1.47
N LYS A 46 -1.16 -10.01 -1.60
CA LYS A 46 -2.38 -9.27 -1.99
C LYS A 46 -2.70 -8.13 -1.02
N GLU A 47 -2.45 -8.35 0.28
CA GLU A 47 -2.67 -7.38 1.34
C GLU A 47 -1.74 -6.17 1.19
N HIS A 48 -0.50 -6.39 0.73
CA HIS A 48 0.42 -5.30 0.39
C HIS A 48 -0.18 -4.39 -0.68
N PHE A 49 -0.63 -4.98 -1.80
CA PHE A 49 -1.21 -4.22 -2.90
C PHE A 49 -2.50 -3.51 -2.51
N ILE A 50 -3.34 -4.16 -1.69
CA ILE A 50 -4.57 -3.55 -1.14
C ILE A 50 -4.22 -2.38 -0.24
N SER A 51 -3.22 -2.52 0.65
CA SER A 51 -2.77 -1.45 1.55
C SER A 51 -2.26 -0.23 0.78
N ASP A 52 -1.46 -0.46 -0.26
CA ASP A 52 -0.90 0.59 -1.11
C ASP A 52 -2.01 1.44 -1.74
N LEU A 53 -2.97 0.78 -2.39
CA LEU A 53 -4.11 1.48 -3.01
C LEU A 53 -5.06 2.08 -1.97
N ALA A 54 -5.26 1.44 -0.83
CA ALA A 54 -6.16 1.96 0.20
C ALA A 54 -5.65 3.28 0.78
N ILE A 55 -4.34 3.43 0.99
CA ILE A 55 -3.74 4.71 1.39
C ILE A 55 -4.02 5.78 0.33
N MET A 56 -3.83 5.45 -0.97
CA MET A 56 -4.12 6.40 -2.06
C MET A 56 -5.60 6.79 -2.12
N HIS A 57 -6.51 5.81 -1.95
CA HIS A 57 -7.96 6.06 -1.98
C HIS A 57 -8.44 6.84 -0.77
N ALA A 58 -7.71 6.77 0.35
CA ALA A 58 -7.93 7.65 1.51
C ALA A 58 -7.31 9.06 1.32
N GLY A 59 -6.81 9.38 0.11
CA GLY A 59 -6.18 10.66 -0.22
C GLY A 59 -4.74 10.82 0.27
N GLY A 60 -4.12 9.76 0.78
CA GLY A 60 -2.77 9.78 1.32
C GLY A 60 -1.70 9.24 0.36
N THR A 61 -0.45 9.27 0.83
CA THR A 61 0.70 8.81 0.06
C THR A 61 1.36 7.57 0.69
N PRO A 62 1.34 6.42 0.01
CA PRO A 62 2.02 5.22 0.48
C PRO A 62 3.51 5.25 0.17
N SER A 63 4.29 4.60 1.05
CA SER A 63 5.68 4.25 0.80
C SER A 63 5.92 2.80 1.18
N THR A 64 6.48 2.00 0.28
CA THR A 64 6.96 0.67 0.66
C THR A 64 8.43 0.75 1.02
N ILE A 65 8.78 0.21 2.16
CA ILE A 65 10.17 0.15 2.62
C ILE A 65 10.67 -1.30 2.67
N TYR A 66 11.99 -1.45 2.53
CA TYR A 66 12.60 -2.77 2.52
C TYR A 66 12.48 -3.45 3.89
N LYS A 67 12.04 -4.70 3.90
CA LYS A 67 11.84 -5.50 5.12
C LYS A 67 13.14 -5.86 5.88
N GLN A 68 14.30 -5.67 5.25
CA GLN A 68 15.62 -5.89 5.86
C GLN A 68 16.10 -4.69 6.70
N LEU A 69 15.40 -3.56 6.65
CA LEU A 69 15.75 -2.36 7.41
C LEU A 69 15.64 -2.61 8.91
N LYS A 70 16.54 -2.00 9.65
CA LYS A 70 16.54 -2.04 11.10
C LYS A 70 15.79 -0.85 11.69
N SER A 71 15.39 -0.98 12.95
CA SER A 71 14.55 0.00 13.65
C SER A 71 15.01 1.44 13.49
N GLY A 72 16.33 1.73 13.62
CA GLY A 72 16.85 3.09 13.42
C GLY A 72 16.68 3.64 12.00
N GLN A 73 16.72 2.78 10.97
CA GLN A 73 16.48 3.20 9.59
C GLN A 73 14.97 3.39 9.33
N ILE A 74 14.14 2.52 9.91
CA ILE A 74 12.68 2.63 9.85
C ILE A 74 12.23 3.91 10.58
N GLU A 75 12.78 4.19 11.76
CA GLU A 75 12.55 5.41 12.52
C GLU A 75 12.87 6.67 11.70
N TYR A 76 14.05 6.68 11.07
CA TYR A 76 14.43 7.79 10.19
C TYR A 76 13.42 8.00 9.06
N ILE A 77 13.02 6.94 8.39
CA ILE A 77 12.05 7.00 7.28
C ILE A 77 10.66 7.42 7.80
N ALA A 78 10.19 6.84 8.89
CA ALA A 78 8.90 7.16 9.49
C ALA A 78 8.79 8.65 9.88
N ASN A 79 9.86 9.20 10.46
CA ASN A 79 9.91 10.61 10.81
C ASN A 79 10.03 11.52 9.59
N LEU A 80 10.83 11.14 8.58
CA LEU A 80 10.96 11.91 7.34
C LEU A 80 9.64 11.95 6.55
N LEU A 81 8.88 10.86 6.56
CA LEU A 81 7.55 10.77 5.97
C LEU A 81 6.49 11.53 6.78
N ASP A 82 6.74 11.86 8.03
CA ASP A 82 5.68 12.20 9.00
C ASP A 82 4.57 11.15 9.01
N ALA A 83 4.95 9.87 8.97
CA ALA A 83 4.02 8.77 8.77
C ALA A 83 3.02 8.66 9.93
N LYS A 84 1.74 8.47 9.59
CA LYS A 84 0.65 8.27 10.57
C LYS A 84 0.35 6.81 10.85
N ILE A 85 0.55 5.97 9.85
CA ILE A 85 0.25 4.53 9.91
C ILE A 85 1.38 3.72 9.28
N ALA A 86 1.54 2.48 9.77
CA ALA A 86 2.41 1.49 9.16
C ALA A 86 1.67 0.16 9.01
N PHE A 87 1.68 -0.41 7.81
CA PHE A 87 1.26 -1.79 7.59
C PHE A 87 2.46 -2.72 7.82
N VAL A 88 2.26 -3.74 8.64
CA VAL A 88 3.30 -4.70 9.04
C VAL A 88 2.87 -6.10 8.64
N GLY A 89 3.69 -6.78 7.86
CA GLY A 89 3.34 -8.06 7.24
C GLY A 89 3.06 -9.17 8.26
N ASN A 90 3.97 -9.35 9.20
CA ASN A 90 3.92 -10.46 10.17
C ASN A 90 4.72 -10.15 11.44
N ALA A 91 4.70 -11.09 12.39
CA ALA A 91 5.41 -11.00 13.67
C ALA A 91 6.92 -10.76 13.52
N GLN A 92 7.57 -11.34 12.51
CA GLN A 92 9.01 -11.18 12.31
C GLN A 92 9.43 -9.74 11.98
N LEU A 93 8.51 -8.97 11.37
CA LEU A 93 8.73 -7.56 11.01
C LEU A 93 8.28 -6.60 12.11
N PHE A 94 7.44 -7.06 13.02
CA PHE A 94 6.82 -6.25 14.05
C PHE A 94 7.84 -5.60 14.99
N ASP A 95 8.81 -6.35 15.49
CA ASP A 95 9.74 -5.86 16.51
C ASP A 95 10.55 -4.64 16.04
N GLU A 96 11.02 -4.65 14.79
CA GLU A 96 11.79 -3.54 14.22
C GLU A 96 10.90 -2.30 14.02
N VAL A 97 9.67 -2.48 13.56
CA VAL A 97 8.72 -1.36 13.35
C VAL A 97 8.23 -0.81 14.67
N ASN A 98 7.94 -1.67 15.64
CA ASN A 98 7.51 -1.28 16.98
C ASN A 98 8.63 -0.54 17.76
N ALA A 99 9.88 -0.98 17.61
CA ALA A 99 11.02 -0.24 18.16
C ALA A 99 11.15 1.15 17.53
N ALA A 100 10.99 1.28 16.22
CA ALA A 100 11.01 2.55 15.51
C ALA A 100 9.86 3.47 15.93
N LYS A 101 8.66 2.92 16.19
CA LYS A 101 7.49 3.68 16.64
C LYS A 101 7.76 4.47 17.92
N LYS A 102 8.58 3.95 18.85
CA LYS A 102 8.88 4.61 20.13
C LYS A 102 9.44 6.02 19.97
N ASN A 103 10.19 6.27 18.90
CA ASN A 103 10.79 7.55 18.57
C ASN A 103 10.16 8.24 17.35
N SER A 104 8.99 7.74 16.92
CA SER A 104 8.21 8.30 15.81
C SER A 104 6.85 8.76 16.33
N PRO A 105 6.75 9.97 16.92
CA PRO A 105 5.57 10.40 17.69
C PRO A 105 4.31 10.52 16.82
N ASN A 106 4.48 10.76 15.53
CA ASN A 106 3.35 10.89 14.60
C ASN A 106 2.86 9.54 14.06
N LEU A 107 3.62 8.46 14.22
CA LEU A 107 3.20 7.10 13.86
C LEU A 107 2.19 6.59 14.91
N LYS A 108 0.90 6.76 14.61
CA LYS A 108 -0.18 6.45 15.55
C LYS A 108 -0.45 4.95 15.63
N TYR A 109 -0.61 4.30 14.46
CA TYR A 109 -1.07 2.92 14.40
C TYR A 109 -0.13 2.03 13.59
N LEU A 110 0.05 0.80 14.09
CA LEU A 110 0.63 -0.33 13.37
C LEU A 110 -0.52 -1.27 12.96
N ILE A 111 -0.66 -1.54 11.67
CA ILE A 111 -1.74 -2.37 11.13
C ILE A 111 -1.12 -3.72 10.74
N MET A 112 -1.45 -4.76 11.51
CA MET A 112 -0.95 -6.12 11.29
C MET A 112 -1.72 -6.80 10.18
N ILE A 113 -1.01 -7.29 9.17
CA ILE A 113 -1.58 -8.09 8.08
C ILE A 113 -1.82 -9.52 8.57
N GLU A 114 -0.83 -10.10 9.22
CA GLU A 114 -0.88 -11.44 9.82
C GLU A 114 -0.55 -11.32 11.32
N ASP A 115 -0.75 -12.40 12.07
CA ASP A 115 -0.33 -12.55 13.48
C ASP A 115 -0.88 -11.48 14.44
N PHE A 116 -2.00 -10.82 14.11
CA PHE A 116 -2.59 -9.77 14.95
C PHE A 116 -2.89 -10.24 16.39
N GLU A 117 -3.32 -11.48 16.56
CA GLU A 117 -3.71 -12.01 17.87
C GLU A 117 -2.59 -11.95 18.92
N ASP A 118 -1.32 -11.96 18.49
CA ASP A 118 -0.16 -11.87 19.38
C ASP A 118 0.02 -10.44 19.94
N TYR A 119 -0.62 -9.44 19.34
CA TYR A 119 -0.43 -8.02 19.63
C TYR A 119 -1.71 -7.26 19.96
N LYS A 120 -2.85 -7.92 20.04
CA LYS A 120 -4.19 -7.33 20.23
C LYS A 120 -4.35 -6.51 21.51
N ASP A 121 -3.51 -6.75 22.52
CA ASP A 121 -3.53 -6.01 23.79
C ASP A 121 -2.83 -4.65 23.71
N LEU A 122 -2.20 -4.33 22.57
CA LEU A 122 -1.57 -3.05 22.32
C LEU A 122 -2.58 -2.13 21.62
N ASP A 123 -3.00 -1.06 22.28
CA ASP A 123 -4.04 -0.13 21.83
C ASP A 123 -3.73 0.60 20.51
N TYR A 124 -2.46 0.65 20.12
CA TYR A 124 -1.98 1.23 18.86
C TYR A 124 -1.80 0.18 17.74
N VAL A 125 -2.08 -1.09 18.00
CA VAL A 125 -2.00 -2.17 17.02
C VAL A 125 -3.39 -2.53 16.54
N LEU A 126 -3.60 -2.52 15.22
CA LEU A 126 -4.89 -2.77 14.60
C LEU A 126 -4.80 -3.98 13.68
N SER A 127 -5.92 -4.69 13.55
CA SER A 127 -6.07 -5.80 12.61
C SER A 127 -6.40 -5.27 11.21
N PHE A 128 -5.69 -5.76 10.20
CA PHE A 128 -5.98 -5.49 8.79
C PHE A 128 -7.40 -5.96 8.41
N SER A 129 -7.76 -7.16 8.83
CA SER A 129 -9.09 -7.74 8.54
C SER A 129 -10.22 -6.97 9.21
N ASP A 130 -10.02 -6.51 10.45
CA ASP A 130 -11.04 -5.77 11.19
C ASP A 130 -11.26 -4.38 10.59
N LEU A 131 -10.19 -3.73 10.13
CA LEU A 131 -10.31 -2.46 9.42
C LEU A 131 -11.08 -2.60 8.10
N ILE A 132 -10.84 -3.68 7.33
CA ILE A 132 -11.63 -3.97 6.13
C ILE A 132 -13.11 -4.19 6.49
N GLN A 133 -13.39 -4.99 7.52
CA GLN A 133 -14.76 -5.25 7.92
C GLN A 133 -15.47 -3.98 8.38
N LYS A 134 -14.80 -3.17 9.20
CA LYS A 134 -15.31 -1.88 9.65
C LYS A 134 -15.62 -0.93 8.50
N GLY A 135 -14.69 -0.82 7.55
CA GLY A 135 -14.91 0.00 6.35
C GLY A 135 -16.03 -0.51 5.46
N LYS A 136 -16.23 -1.83 5.38
CA LYS A 136 -17.36 -2.43 4.67
C LYS A 136 -18.69 -2.02 5.28
N ASP A 137 -18.78 -2.03 6.61
CA ASP A 137 -19.98 -1.63 7.34
C ASP A 137 -20.28 -0.12 7.11
N ILE A 138 -19.24 0.72 7.15
CA ILE A 138 -19.33 2.15 6.84
C ILE A 138 -19.82 2.35 5.40
N ASN A 139 -19.17 1.73 4.41
CA ASN A 139 -19.51 1.89 2.99
C ASN A 139 -20.93 1.40 2.65
N SER A 140 -21.48 0.49 3.44
CA SER A 140 -22.86 0.02 3.31
C SER A 140 -23.90 1.05 3.75
N SER A 141 -23.52 1.98 4.63
CA SER A 141 -24.38 3.01 5.19
C SER A 141 -24.13 4.39 4.58
N ASP A 142 -22.88 4.84 4.55
CA ASP A 142 -22.46 6.14 4.02
C ASP A 142 -21.03 6.09 3.47
N ARG A 143 -20.91 6.28 2.20
CA ARG A 143 -19.63 6.26 1.48
C ARG A 143 -19.05 7.66 1.21
N SER A 144 -19.73 8.71 1.62
CA SER A 144 -19.42 10.10 1.22
C SER A 144 -17.99 10.51 1.52
N LYS A 145 -17.44 10.16 2.69
CA LYS A 145 -16.06 10.49 3.07
C LYS A 145 -15.01 9.84 2.17
N LEU A 146 -15.25 8.59 1.74
CA LEU A 146 -14.37 7.91 0.80
C LEU A 146 -14.42 8.57 -0.57
N ASP A 147 -15.62 8.90 -1.06
CA ASP A 147 -15.79 9.53 -2.37
C ASP A 147 -15.19 10.95 -2.38
N GLU A 148 -15.28 11.69 -1.28
CA GLU A 148 -14.59 12.97 -1.08
C GLU A 148 -13.07 12.81 -1.12
N ALA A 149 -12.53 11.84 -0.38
CA ALA A 149 -11.08 11.57 -0.36
C ALA A 149 -10.56 11.19 -1.75
N ILE A 150 -11.26 10.31 -2.47
CA ILE A 150 -10.90 9.94 -3.86
C ILE A 150 -10.95 11.15 -4.78
N SER A 151 -11.98 11.99 -4.66
CA SER A 151 -12.16 13.16 -5.50
C SER A 151 -11.15 14.28 -5.24
N SER A 152 -10.50 14.28 -4.08
CA SER A 152 -9.46 15.25 -3.73
C SER A 152 -8.12 14.97 -4.42
N VAL A 153 -7.92 13.76 -4.93
CA VAL A 153 -6.67 13.35 -5.60
C VAL A 153 -6.62 13.92 -7.02
N THR A 154 -5.51 14.58 -7.34
CA THR A 154 -5.24 15.18 -8.65
C THR A 154 -4.05 14.49 -9.33
N PRO A 155 -3.80 14.71 -10.63
CA PRO A 155 -2.61 14.21 -11.30
C PRO A 155 -1.29 14.62 -10.62
N ASP A 156 -1.23 15.82 -10.04
CA ASP A 156 -0.08 16.36 -9.32
C ASP A 156 0.07 15.84 -7.89
N SER A 157 -0.97 15.19 -7.35
CA SER A 157 -0.88 14.54 -6.03
C SER A 157 0.16 13.43 -6.04
N LEU A 158 0.84 13.21 -4.90
CA LEU A 158 1.80 12.13 -4.77
C LEU A 158 1.11 10.77 -4.82
N ALA A 159 1.54 9.93 -5.75
CA ALA A 159 1.11 8.54 -5.83
C ALA A 159 1.92 7.64 -4.89
N CYS A 160 3.22 7.91 -4.77
CA CYS A 160 4.06 7.16 -3.83
C CYS A 160 5.40 7.86 -3.56
N LEU A 161 6.03 7.43 -2.47
CA LEU A 161 7.41 7.78 -2.12
C LEU A 161 8.28 6.53 -2.20
N ILE A 162 9.41 6.61 -2.89
CA ILE A 162 10.38 5.52 -3.03
C ILE A 162 11.69 5.93 -2.36
N PHE A 163 12.12 5.14 -1.38
CA PHE A 163 13.38 5.37 -0.71
C PHE A 163 14.54 4.71 -1.46
N THR A 164 15.55 5.52 -1.78
CA THR A 164 16.79 5.05 -2.40
C THR A 164 17.94 5.15 -1.41
N SER A 165 18.82 4.14 -1.39
CA SER A 165 20.07 4.22 -0.66
C SER A 165 20.96 5.24 -1.35
N GLY A 166 21.07 6.43 -0.79
CA GLY A 166 22.03 7.44 -1.24
C GLY A 166 23.46 6.91 -1.10
N THR A 167 24.34 7.25 -2.03
CA THR A 167 25.76 6.87 -1.99
C THR A 167 26.53 7.46 -0.79
N THR A 168 25.95 8.39 -0.07
CA THR A 168 26.65 9.22 0.93
C THR A 168 25.87 9.46 2.23
N GLY A 169 24.90 8.62 2.61
CA GLY A 169 24.17 8.87 3.85
C GLY A 169 22.78 8.23 3.96
N ASN A 170 21.91 8.89 4.70
CA ASN A 170 20.54 8.42 4.93
C ASN A 170 19.72 8.30 3.64
N PRO A 171 18.77 7.37 3.58
CA PRO A 171 17.88 7.20 2.43
C PRO A 171 17.15 8.50 2.06
N LYS A 172 16.99 8.74 0.77
CA LYS A 172 16.23 9.87 0.23
C LYS A 172 14.93 9.37 -0.35
N GLY A 173 13.82 10.06 -0.06
CA GLY A 173 12.51 9.78 -0.63
C GLY A 173 12.33 10.46 -1.99
N VAL A 174 12.21 9.67 -3.05
CA VAL A 174 11.85 10.16 -4.39
C VAL A 174 10.33 10.30 -4.45
N MET A 175 9.85 11.50 -4.73
CA MET A 175 8.43 11.84 -4.88
C MET A 175 7.95 11.50 -6.29
N ILE A 176 6.90 10.70 -6.39
CA ILE A 176 6.32 10.27 -7.66
C ILE A 176 4.84 10.65 -7.66
N THR A 177 4.42 11.44 -8.64
CA THR A 177 3.03 11.87 -8.79
C THR A 177 2.17 10.82 -9.52
N HIS A 178 0.85 10.96 -9.42
CA HIS A 178 -0.07 10.14 -10.21
C HIS A 178 0.16 10.31 -11.72
N GLU A 179 0.45 11.53 -12.17
CA GLU A 179 0.79 11.80 -13.58
C GLU A 179 2.04 11.04 -14.01
N ASN A 180 3.11 11.04 -13.20
CA ASN A 180 4.33 10.28 -13.51
C ASN A 180 4.05 8.78 -13.67
N VAL A 181 3.22 8.21 -12.77
CA VAL A 181 2.83 6.79 -12.83
C VAL A 181 2.04 6.50 -14.10
N LEU A 182 1.02 7.31 -14.41
CA LEU A 182 0.16 7.12 -15.57
C LEU A 182 0.94 7.28 -16.88
N TRP A 183 1.74 8.33 -16.99
CA TRP A 183 2.58 8.57 -18.16
C TRP A 183 3.54 7.40 -18.41
N THR A 184 4.20 6.91 -17.34
CA THR A 184 5.13 5.78 -17.46
C THR A 184 4.40 4.50 -17.85
N ALA A 185 3.24 4.22 -17.24
CA ALA A 185 2.43 3.07 -17.59
C ALA A 185 1.99 3.11 -19.05
N GLN A 186 1.54 4.26 -19.56
CA GLN A 186 1.18 4.47 -20.96
C GLN A 186 2.36 4.23 -21.90
N SER A 187 3.51 4.83 -21.60
CA SER A 187 4.72 4.75 -22.44
C SER A 187 5.27 3.32 -22.53
N LEU A 188 5.29 2.59 -21.42
CA LEU A 188 5.70 1.19 -21.40
C LEU A 188 4.79 0.30 -22.25
N PHE A 189 3.51 0.68 -22.41
CA PHE A 189 2.54 -0.08 -23.19
C PHE A 189 2.55 0.21 -24.66
N ALA A 190 2.78 1.45 -25.03
CA ALA A 190 2.75 1.86 -26.43
C ALA A 190 3.83 1.14 -27.26
N GLU A 191 4.96 0.76 -26.61
CA GLU A 191 6.14 0.35 -27.34
C GLU A 191 6.61 -1.10 -27.11
N THR A 192 6.20 -1.78 -26.03
CA THR A 192 7.02 -2.95 -25.62
C THR A 192 6.34 -4.30 -25.52
N VAL A 193 5.01 -4.40 -25.42
CA VAL A 193 4.45 -5.74 -25.13
C VAL A 193 3.10 -6.01 -25.80
N GLN A 194 3.11 -6.83 -26.85
CA GLN A 194 1.94 -7.63 -27.24
C GLN A 194 1.74 -8.71 -26.16
N LEU A 195 0.98 -8.40 -25.11
CA LEU A 195 0.64 -9.42 -24.11
C LEU A 195 -0.56 -10.23 -24.58
N SER A 196 -0.60 -11.48 -24.16
CA SER A 196 -1.73 -12.37 -24.33
C SER A 196 -3.02 -11.76 -23.74
N THR A 197 -4.16 -12.27 -24.18
CA THR A 197 -5.49 -11.86 -23.69
C THR A 197 -5.71 -12.11 -22.19
N ASN A 198 -4.82 -12.89 -21.55
CA ASN A 198 -4.87 -13.18 -20.11
C ASN A 198 -3.43 -13.22 -19.54
N PRO A 199 -2.80 -12.07 -19.37
CA PRO A 199 -1.40 -12.01 -18.91
C PRO A 199 -1.27 -12.45 -17.45
N ARG A 200 -0.20 -13.21 -17.17
CA ARG A 200 0.21 -13.57 -15.81
C ARG A 200 1.56 -12.97 -15.54
N ILE A 201 1.71 -12.33 -14.40
CA ILE A 201 2.95 -11.68 -13.97
C ILE A 201 3.46 -12.42 -12.73
N VAL A 202 4.77 -12.67 -12.69
CA VAL A 202 5.46 -13.16 -11.48
C VAL A 202 6.09 -11.95 -10.79
N SER A 203 5.53 -11.55 -9.67
CA SER A 203 6.04 -10.44 -8.86
C SER A 203 7.13 -10.95 -7.93
N TYR A 204 8.39 -10.85 -8.35
CA TYR A 204 9.55 -11.32 -7.59
C TYR A 204 10.41 -10.17 -7.03
N LEU A 205 10.34 -9.00 -7.62
CA LEU A 205 11.05 -7.83 -7.11
C LEU A 205 10.30 -7.23 -5.91
N PRO A 206 11.01 -6.77 -4.86
CA PRO A 206 10.36 -6.10 -3.74
C PRO A 206 9.59 -4.85 -4.19
N MET A 207 8.38 -4.64 -3.65
CA MET A 207 7.56 -3.44 -3.93
C MET A 207 8.20 -2.12 -3.47
N ALA A 208 9.25 -2.18 -2.64
CA ALA A 208 10.09 -1.03 -2.33
C ALA A 208 10.89 -0.53 -3.55
N HIS A 209 10.99 -1.33 -4.62
CA HIS A 209 11.66 -0.95 -5.86
C HIS A 209 10.64 -0.43 -6.87
N ILE A 210 10.91 0.74 -7.47
CA ILE A 210 9.99 1.38 -8.42
C ILE A 210 9.64 0.49 -9.63
N ALA A 211 10.56 -0.34 -10.11
CA ALA A 211 10.30 -1.24 -11.23
C ALA A 211 9.22 -2.27 -10.89
N ALA A 212 9.19 -2.80 -9.66
CA ALA A 212 8.14 -3.70 -9.21
C ALA A 212 6.79 -2.97 -9.12
N ARG A 213 6.77 -1.78 -8.51
CA ARG A 213 5.52 -0.99 -8.41
C ARG A 213 4.95 -0.66 -9.78
N LEU A 214 5.77 -0.19 -10.70
CA LEU A 214 5.32 0.13 -12.06
C LEU A 214 4.97 -1.13 -12.85
N GLY A 215 5.86 -2.12 -12.90
CA GLY A 215 5.71 -3.30 -13.74
C GLY A 215 4.66 -4.29 -13.24
N ASP A 216 4.65 -4.60 -11.95
CA ASP A 216 3.82 -5.66 -11.41
C ASP A 216 2.47 -5.14 -10.91
N HIS A 217 2.42 -3.91 -10.37
CA HIS A 217 1.22 -3.36 -9.75
C HIS A 217 0.50 -2.35 -10.65
N TYR A 218 1.05 -1.15 -10.84
CA TYR A 218 0.33 -0.06 -11.52
C TYR A 218 0.08 -0.35 -12.99
N GLN A 219 1.02 -1.00 -13.66
CA GLN A 219 0.83 -1.44 -15.04
C GLN A 219 -0.32 -2.44 -15.17
N SER A 220 -0.45 -3.38 -14.25
CA SER A 220 -1.57 -4.34 -14.25
C SER A 220 -2.92 -3.64 -14.10
N ILE A 221 -3.02 -2.63 -13.23
CA ILE A 221 -4.22 -1.83 -13.04
C ILE A 221 -4.55 -1.04 -14.30
N TYR A 222 -3.58 -0.34 -14.88
CA TYR A 222 -3.77 0.48 -16.07
C TYR A 222 -4.26 -0.35 -17.27
N ARG A 223 -3.63 -1.48 -17.56
CA ARG A 223 -4.03 -2.38 -18.66
C ARG A 223 -5.43 -2.88 -18.53
N LEU A 224 -5.82 -3.22 -17.34
CA LEU A 224 -7.13 -3.78 -17.07
C LEU A 224 -8.24 -2.73 -17.24
N SER A 225 -7.93 -1.44 -17.10
CA SER A 225 -8.84 -0.34 -17.41
C SER A 225 -9.05 -0.17 -18.92
N LEU A 226 -8.05 -0.42 -19.75
CA LEU A 226 -8.13 -0.28 -21.20
C LEU A 226 -8.95 -1.39 -21.87
N ILE A 227 -9.08 -2.57 -21.28
CA ILE A 227 -9.88 -3.69 -21.81
C ILE A 227 -11.39 -3.44 -21.61
N HIS A 228 -11.78 -2.51 -20.76
CA HIS A 228 -13.17 -2.19 -20.45
C HIS A 228 -13.68 -0.85 -20.99
N ILE A 229 -12.83 -0.11 -21.69
CA ILE A 229 -13.22 1.07 -22.46
C ILE A 229 -13.57 0.66 -23.87
#